data_6a739dd1496b7979c7473116144404c7
#
_entry.id   6a739dd1496b7979c7473116144404c7
#
_cell.length_a   1.000
_cell.length_b   1.000
_cell.length_c   1.000
_cell.angle_alpha   90.00
_cell.angle_beta   90.00
_cell.angle_gamma   90.00
#
_symmetry.space_group_name_H-M   'P 1'
#
loop_
_entity.id
_entity.type
_entity.pdbx_description
1 polymer ?
#
loop_
_entity_poly.entity_id
_entity_poly.type
_entity_poly.pdbx_seq_one_letter_code
_entity_poly.pdbx_strand_id
1 'polypeptide(L)'
;MRISLLPTLLIAIVMYLLPMRGYAQLPAASTGKIVRHTAFASQWVPERTVDVWLPKGYSTEKKYAVLYMHDGQMLYDSSLTWNRQEWGIDETLQRLMDDKKIQDCIVVGIWNTGRRRHAEYFPQAPFASLTKQQQEMIYNSYRSNGQSIFSGIPIASDLYLKFLTLELKPFVDKNYSTLSQREYTFIAGSSMGGLISLYAICEYPNVFGGAACLSTHWPGLMQMENNPVPAAFFSYMQKKLPDPSTHRLYFDHGTETLDSMYAQLQKQADIVLKAKGFTNKNWISLNWPGQDHSERSWRSRLAVPMEFLLRPNQ
;
A
#
# COMPACT_ATOMS: atom_id res chain seq x y z
N MET A 1 -28.49 -14.10 -79.04
CA MET A 1 -27.28 -13.91 -78.20
C MET A 1 -27.74 -13.40 -76.86
N ARG A 2 -27.78 -14.32 -75.83
CA ARG A 2 -28.20 -13.92 -74.46
C ARG A 2 -26.93 -13.84 -73.61
N ILE A 3 -26.66 -12.65 -73.10
CA ILE A 3 -25.52 -12.40 -72.19
C ILE A 3 -26.04 -12.65 -70.78
N SER A 4 -25.46 -13.65 -70.13
CA SER A 4 -25.72 -14.00 -68.77
C SER A 4 -24.80 -13.16 -67.87
N LEU A 5 -25.41 -12.30 -67.04
CA LEU A 5 -24.68 -11.58 -65.95
C LEU A 5 -24.66 -12.44 -64.69
N LEU A 6 -23.47 -12.85 -64.25
CA LEU A 6 -23.24 -13.45 -62.91
C LEU A 6 -23.17 -12.34 -61.87
N PRO A 7 -23.82 -12.49 -60.71
CA PRO A 7 -23.66 -11.53 -59.61
C PRO A 7 -22.38 -11.82 -58.83
N THR A 8 -21.52 -10.81 -58.74
CA THR A 8 -20.33 -10.81 -57.90
C THR A 8 -20.75 -10.64 -56.45
N LEU A 9 -20.55 -11.69 -55.66
CA LEU A 9 -20.82 -11.68 -54.19
C LEU A 9 -19.66 -10.98 -53.50
N LEU A 10 -19.88 -9.75 -53.01
CA LEU A 10 -18.95 -9.01 -52.16
C LEU A 10 -19.02 -9.57 -50.74
N ILE A 11 -18.03 -10.35 -50.31
CA ILE A 11 -17.90 -10.78 -48.91
C ILE A 11 -17.24 -9.63 -48.12
N ALA A 12 -18.04 -8.89 -47.35
CA ALA A 12 -17.53 -7.90 -46.42
C ALA A 12 -16.94 -8.63 -45.19
N ILE A 13 -15.63 -8.68 -45.09
CA ILE A 13 -14.94 -9.14 -43.89
C ILE A 13 -15.07 -8.05 -42.83
N VAL A 14 -15.99 -8.19 -41.89
CA VAL A 14 -16.08 -7.36 -40.69
C VAL A 14 -15.00 -7.82 -39.74
N MET A 15 -13.84 -7.15 -39.76
CA MET A 15 -12.84 -7.29 -38.70
C MET A 15 -13.40 -6.73 -37.40
N TYR A 16 -13.78 -7.57 -36.48
CA TYR A 16 -14.04 -7.19 -35.10
C TYR A 16 -12.70 -6.75 -34.47
N LEU A 17 -12.46 -5.46 -34.40
CA LEU A 17 -11.44 -4.86 -33.57
C LEU A 17 -11.86 -5.09 -32.10
N LEU A 18 -11.48 -6.23 -31.53
CA LEU A 18 -11.51 -6.39 -30.08
C LEU A 18 -10.62 -5.29 -29.50
N PRO A 19 -11.10 -4.51 -28.51
CA PRO A 19 -10.23 -3.55 -27.84
C PRO A 19 -9.05 -4.32 -27.25
N MET A 20 -7.85 -4.10 -27.78
CA MET A 20 -6.63 -4.55 -27.12
C MET A 20 -6.61 -3.86 -25.76
N ARG A 21 -6.95 -4.60 -24.69
CA ARG A 21 -6.64 -4.16 -23.33
C ARG A 21 -5.13 -3.98 -23.32
N GLY A 22 -4.67 -2.74 -23.34
CA GLY A 22 -3.26 -2.42 -23.16
C GLY A 22 -2.84 -2.94 -21.80
N TYR A 23 -2.16 -4.08 -21.77
CA TYR A 23 -1.51 -4.55 -20.55
C TYR A 23 -0.47 -3.52 -20.19
N ALA A 24 -0.56 -2.97 -18.98
CA ALA A 24 0.48 -2.09 -18.48
C ALA A 24 1.83 -2.82 -18.56
N GLN A 25 2.83 -2.13 -19.11
CA GLN A 25 4.18 -2.68 -19.26
C GLN A 25 4.68 -3.23 -17.93
N LEU A 26 5.36 -4.38 -17.97
CA LEU A 26 6.02 -4.94 -16.79
C LEU A 26 7.15 -4.00 -16.36
N PRO A 27 7.24 -3.56 -15.09
CA PRO A 27 8.34 -2.74 -14.65
C PRO A 27 9.67 -3.51 -14.71
N ALA A 28 10.73 -2.79 -15.06
CA ALA A 28 12.08 -3.32 -15.03
C ALA A 28 12.61 -3.26 -13.60
N ALA A 29 12.65 -4.40 -12.89
CA ALA A 29 13.36 -4.47 -11.62
C ALA A 29 14.87 -4.38 -11.88
N SER A 30 15.56 -3.59 -11.06
CA SER A 30 17.05 -3.49 -11.11
C SER A 30 17.71 -4.78 -10.62
N THR A 31 17.01 -5.53 -9.76
CA THR A 31 17.47 -6.82 -9.25
C THR A 31 16.30 -7.76 -8.95
N GLY A 32 16.56 -9.07 -8.99
CA GLY A 32 15.51 -10.07 -8.80
C GLY A 32 14.60 -10.20 -10.02
N LYS A 33 13.35 -10.60 -9.78
CA LYS A 33 12.35 -10.84 -10.85
C LYS A 33 10.96 -10.42 -10.36
N ILE A 34 10.20 -9.76 -11.22
CA ILE A 34 8.78 -9.46 -10.97
C ILE A 34 7.90 -10.47 -11.69
N VAL A 35 6.94 -11.03 -10.96
CA VAL A 35 5.85 -11.85 -11.50
C VAL A 35 4.56 -11.05 -11.37
N ARG A 36 3.97 -10.67 -12.51
CA ARG A 36 2.75 -9.87 -12.56
C ARG A 36 1.50 -10.73 -12.64
N HIS A 37 0.55 -10.45 -11.78
CA HIS A 37 -0.82 -10.93 -11.84
C HIS A 37 -1.70 -9.76 -12.28
N THR A 38 -1.99 -9.69 -13.58
CA THR A 38 -2.91 -8.68 -14.13
C THR A 38 -4.34 -9.06 -13.80
N ALA A 39 -5.19 -8.05 -13.55
CA ALA A 39 -6.61 -8.27 -13.29
C ALA A 39 -6.89 -9.33 -12.21
N PHE A 40 -6.13 -9.27 -11.11
CA PHE A 40 -6.36 -10.15 -9.96
C PHE A 40 -7.80 -9.97 -9.47
N ALA A 41 -8.61 -11.00 -9.67
CA ALA A 41 -10.02 -10.97 -9.37
C ALA A 41 -10.28 -10.99 -7.86
N SER A 42 -11.28 -10.25 -7.41
CA SER A 42 -11.72 -10.20 -6.03
C SER A 42 -13.24 -10.09 -5.95
N GLN A 43 -13.84 -10.71 -4.96
CA GLN A 43 -15.26 -10.52 -4.65
C GLN A 43 -15.51 -9.27 -3.78
N TRP A 44 -14.45 -8.66 -3.23
CA TRP A 44 -14.55 -7.54 -2.28
C TRP A 44 -14.29 -6.18 -2.93
N VAL A 45 -13.38 -6.13 -3.89
CA VAL A 45 -12.93 -4.90 -4.53
C VAL A 45 -12.77 -5.10 -6.03
N PRO A 46 -12.76 -4.04 -6.85
CA PRO A 46 -12.46 -4.17 -8.28
C PRO A 46 -11.10 -4.84 -8.52
N GLU A 47 -11.02 -5.59 -9.61
CA GLU A 47 -9.79 -6.23 -10.07
C GLU A 47 -8.62 -5.23 -10.14
N ARG A 48 -7.42 -5.71 -9.84
CA ARG A 48 -6.21 -4.88 -9.85
C ARG A 48 -4.97 -5.67 -10.20
N THR A 49 -3.93 -4.98 -10.58
CA THR A 49 -2.63 -5.58 -10.78
C THR A 49 -1.96 -5.83 -9.42
N VAL A 50 -1.33 -7.00 -9.30
CA VAL A 50 -0.44 -7.36 -8.20
C VAL A 50 0.89 -7.79 -8.78
N ASP A 51 1.97 -7.17 -8.35
CA ASP A 51 3.35 -7.50 -8.73
C ASP A 51 4.06 -8.17 -7.58
N VAL A 52 4.49 -9.40 -7.76
CA VAL A 52 5.28 -10.13 -6.76
C VAL A 52 6.75 -10.08 -7.18
N TRP A 53 7.55 -9.35 -6.41
CA TRP A 53 8.99 -9.34 -6.58
C TRP A 53 9.64 -10.49 -5.81
N LEU A 54 10.48 -11.22 -6.51
CA LEU A 54 11.28 -12.35 -6.01
C LEU A 54 12.75 -11.93 -6.03
N PRO A 55 13.50 -12.07 -4.91
CA PRO A 55 14.89 -11.65 -4.84
C PRO A 55 15.80 -12.49 -5.76
N LYS A 56 16.99 -11.96 -6.03
CA LYS A 56 18.04 -12.74 -6.72
C LYS A 56 18.31 -14.03 -5.94
N GLY A 57 18.28 -15.15 -6.64
CA GLY A 57 18.48 -16.46 -6.02
C GLY A 57 17.26 -17.01 -5.29
N TYR A 58 16.06 -16.49 -5.56
CA TYR A 58 14.81 -17.08 -5.06
C TYR A 58 14.74 -18.57 -5.45
N SER A 59 14.39 -19.40 -4.45
CA SER A 59 14.24 -20.85 -4.61
C SER A 59 13.00 -21.33 -3.86
N THR A 60 12.33 -22.35 -4.38
CA THR A 60 11.21 -23.02 -3.70
C THR A 60 11.65 -23.89 -2.52
N GLU A 61 12.94 -24.16 -2.38
CA GLU A 61 13.52 -24.91 -1.25
C GLU A 61 13.70 -24.03 0.00
N LYS A 62 13.73 -22.71 -0.16
CA LYS A 62 13.80 -21.73 0.93
C LYS A 62 12.42 -21.18 1.23
N LYS A 63 12.26 -20.62 2.43
CA LYS A 63 11.06 -19.90 2.85
C LYS A 63 11.36 -18.42 3.06
N TYR A 64 10.45 -17.56 2.67
CA TYR A 64 10.62 -16.12 2.63
C TYR A 64 9.57 -15.41 3.48
N ALA A 65 9.97 -14.39 4.20
CA ALA A 65 9.04 -13.43 4.77
C ALA A 65 8.31 -12.68 3.65
N VAL A 66 7.15 -12.10 3.93
CA VAL A 66 6.34 -11.40 2.94
C VAL A 66 6.10 -9.96 3.38
N LEU A 67 6.50 -9.00 2.52
CA LEU A 67 6.16 -7.59 2.65
C LEU A 67 5.05 -7.25 1.65
N TYR A 68 3.86 -6.97 2.15
CA TYR A 68 2.77 -6.38 1.37
C TYR A 68 2.95 -4.88 1.30
N MET A 69 3.03 -4.32 0.10
CA MET A 69 3.31 -2.90 -0.09
C MET A 69 2.26 -2.23 -0.96
N HIS A 70 1.68 -1.16 -0.44
CA HIS A 70 0.67 -0.37 -1.14
C HIS A 70 1.28 0.44 -2.28
N ASP A 71 0.42 0.88 -3.21
CA ASP A 71 0.83 1.69 -4.37
C ASP A 71 1.89 0.98 -5.24
N GLY A 72 1.66 -0.32 -5.50
CA GLY A 72 2.58 -1.24 -6.17
C GLY A 72 3.16 -0.75 -7.50
N GLN A 73 2.44 0.13 -8.20
CA GLN A 73 2.90 0.75 -9.45
C GLN A 73 4.09 1.71 -9.28
N MET A 74 4.41 2.10 -8.05
CA MET A 74 5.46 3.08 -7.74
C MET A 74 6.76 2.43 -7.24
N LEU A 75 6.86 1.10 -7.18
CA LEU A 75 7.89 0.43 -6.39
C LEU A 75 9.21 0.21 -7.11
N TYR A 76 9.23 0.00 -8.45
CA TYR A 76 10.34 -0.66 -9.12
C TYR A 76 10.94 0.09 -10.32
N ASP A 77 10.20 0.95 -11.02
CA ASP A 77 10.61 1.50 -12.31
C ASP A 77 10.04 2.92 -12.49
N SER A 78 10.90 3.90 -12.27
CA SER A 78 10.54 5.32 -12.39
C SER A 78 10.12 5.72 -13.81
N SER A 79 10.53 4.98 -14.83
CA SER A 79 10.13 5.26 -16.22
C SER A 79 8.65 5.04 -16.47
N LEU A 80 7.99 4.19 -15.66
CA LEU A 80 6.58 3.84 -15.76
C LEU A 80 5.69 4.58 -14.74
N THR A 81 6.28 5.29 -13.77
CA THR A 81 5.52 6.01 -12.76
C THR A 81 5.05 7.38 -13.28
N TRP A 82 3.91 7.87 -12.74
CA TRP A 82 3.30 9.13 -13.18
C TRP A 82 4.17 10.37 -12.92
N ASN A 83 5.02 10.32 -11.89
CA ASN A 83 5.89 11.43 -11.46
C ASN A 83 7.39 11.17 -11.73
N ARG A 84 7.71 10.08 -12.44
CA ARG A 84 9.09 9.68 -12.76
C ARG A 84 9.95 9.43 -11.51
N GLN A 85 9.34 9.00 -10.43
CA GLN A 85 9.99 8.59 -9.18
C GLN A 85 9.55 7.19 -8.79
N GLU A 86 10.39 6.47 -8.05
CA GLU A 86 10.11 5.13 -7.55
C GLU A 86 10.66 4.94 -6.14
N TRP A 87 10.22 3.88 -5.48
CA TRP A 87 10.70 3.52 -4.16
C TRP A 87 12.06 2.81 -4.16
N GLY A 88 12.47 2.16 -5.24
CA GLY A 88 13.69 1.35 -5.31
C GLY A 88 13.69 0.24 -4.25
N ILE A 89 12.54 -0.43 -4.08
CA ILE A 89 12.36 -1.44 -3.04
C ILE A 89 13.22 -2.68 -3.30
N ASP A 90 13.35 -3.08 -4.55
CA ASP A 90 14.11 -4.24 -4.98
C ASP A 90 15.61 -4.07 -4.72
N GLU A 91 16.22 -2.93 -5.08
CA GLU A 91 17.62 -2.66 -4.79
C GLU A 91 17.89 -2.59 -3.30
N THR A 92 16.97 -1.92 -2.56
CA THR A 92 17.13 -1.75 -1.12
C THR A 92 17.07 -3.09 -0.40
N LEU A 93 16.04 -3.90 -0.66
CA LEU A 93 15.90 -5.20 0.01
C LEU A 93 16.97 -6.20 -0.41
N GLN A 94 17.32 -6.25 -1.70
CA GLN A 94 18.39 -7.15 -2.15
C GLN A 94 19.71 -6.84 -1.43
N ARG A 95 20.11 -5.56 -1.38
CA ARG A 95 21.30 -5.14 -0.66
C ARG A 95 21.25 -5.50 0.82
N LEU A 96 20.12 -5.27 1.48
CA LEU A 96 19.96 -5.59 2.90
C LEU A 96 20.01 -7.11 3.18
N MET A 97 19.50 -7.95 2.27
CA MET A 97 19.62 -9.41 2.35
C MET A 97 21.05 -9.87 2.10
N ASP A 98 21.72 -9.32 1.09
CA ASP A 98 23.12 -9.64 0.78
C ASP A 98 24.04 -9.27 1.96
N ASP A 99 23.77 -8.14 2.62
CA ASP A 99 24.44 -7.68 3.84
C ASP A 99 24.02 -8.45 5.12
N LYS A 100 23.06 -9.39 5.02
CA LYS A 100 22.48 -10.16 6.16
C LYS A 100 21.87 -9.29 7.25
N LYS A 101 21.42 -8.10 6.92
CA LYS A 101 20.74 -7.17 7.84
C LYS A 101 19.28 -7.50 8.04
N ILE A 102 18.67 -8.15 7.07
CA ILE A 102 17.28 -8.62 7.09
C ILE A 102 17.20 -10.10 6.71
N GLN A 103 16.09 -10.73 7.09
CA GLN A 103 15.76 -12.07 6.63
C GLN A 103 15.37 -12.05 5.14
N ASP A 104 15.49 -13.22 4.47
CA ASP A 104 15.06 -13.37 3.09
C ASP A 104 13.56 -13.06 2.97
N CYS A 105 13.20 -12.20 2.01
CA CYS A 105 11.82 -11.77 1.82
C CYS A 105 11.44 -11.63 0.34
N ILE A 106 10.13 -11.70 0.08
CA ILE A 106 9.48 -11.30 -1.18
C ILE A 106 8.63 -10.05 -0.94
N VAL A 107 8.34 -9.30 -2.00
CA VAL A 107 7.45 -8.13 -1.94
C VAL A 107 6.21 -8.39 -2.78
N VAL A 108 5.05 -8.13 -2.20
CA VAL A 108 3.75 -8.16 -2.89
C VAL A 108 3.30 -6.72 -3.08
N GLY A 109 3.58 -6.16 -4.24
CA GLY A 109 3.20 -4.80 -4.63
C GLY A 109 1.75 -4.74 -5.11
N ILE A 110 0.89 -4.08 -4.35
CA ILE A 110 -0.54 -4.00 -4.62
C ILE A 110 -0.83 -2.68 -5.31
N TRP A 111 -1.22 -2.73 -6.59
CA TRP A 111 -1.57 -1.52 -7.32
C TRP A 111 -2.85 -0.90 -6.76
N ASN A 112 -2.85 0.39 -6.56
CA ASN A 112 -4.09 1.12 -6.32
C ASN A 112 -4.88 1.25 -7.63
N THR A 113 -6.18 1.47 -7.52
CA THR A 113 -7.08 1.60 -8.68
C THR A 113 -7.40 3.08 -8.99
N GLY A 114 -6.44 3.98 -8.77
CA GLY A 114 -6.56 5.40 -9.08
C GLY A 114 -7.65 6.09 -8.25
N ARG A 115 -8.81 6.37 -8.85
CA ARG A 115 -9.90 7.11 -8.20
C ARG A 115 -10.41 6.48 -6.89
N ARG A 116 -10.28 5.17 -6.73
CA ARG A 116 -10.73 4.46 -5.52
C ARG A 116 -9.70 4.45 -4.39
N ARG A 117 -8.43 4.80 -4.69
CA ARG A 117 -7.32 4.73 -3.72
C ARG A 117 -7.68 5.39 -2.39
N HIS A 118 -8.23 6.60 -2.42
CA HIS A 118 -8.55 7.33 -1.20
C HIS A 118 -9.63 6.62 -0.38
N ALA A 119 -10.71 6.15 -1.02
CA ALA A 119 -11.79 5.43 -0.38
C ALA A 119 -11.37 4.05 0.18
N GLU A 120 -10.49 3.35 -0.53
CA GLU A 120 -9.95 2.05 -0.10
C GLU A 120 -8.90 2.17 1.02
N TYR A 121 -8.22 3.31 1.12
CA TYR A 121 -7.17 3.54 2.11
C TYR A 121 -7.62 4.37 3.32
N PHE A 122 -8.83 4.90 3.30
CA PHE A 122 -9.39 5.68 4.41
C PHE A 122 -10.01 4.76 5.46
N PRO A 123 -9.52 4.73 6.72
CA PRO A 123 -9.96 3.78 7.74
C PRO A 123 -11.45 3.90 8.09
N GLN A 124 -12.19 2.83 7.88
CA GLN A 124 -13.65 2.83 7.99
C GLN A 124 -14.16 2.86 9.43
N ALA A 125 -13.54 2.13 10.36
CA ALA A 125 -14.01 2.09 11.75
C ALA A 125 -13.89 3.45 12.47
N PRO A 126 -12.76 4.20 12.39
CA PRO A 126 -12.71 5.57 12.90
C PRO A 126 -13.73 6.49 12.23
N PHE A 127 -13.91 6.40 10.90
CA PHE A 127 -14.92 7.17 10.18
C PHE A 127 -16.33 6.87 10.68
N ALA A 128 -16.68 5.62 10.90
CA ALA A 128 -18.01 5.21 11.39
C ALA A 128 -18.30 5.71 12.81
N SER A 129 -17.26 6.06 13.59
CA SER A 129 -17.42 6.64 14.93
C SER A 129 -17.80 8.12 14.94
N LEU A 130 -17.69 8.79 13.80
CA LEU A 130 -18.02 10.21 13.65
C LEU A 130 -19.53 10.45 13.54
N THR A 131 -19.98 11.67 13.88
CA THR A 131 -21.36 12.07 13.66
C THR A 131 -21.70 12.09 12.17
N LYS A 132 -22.99 11.97 11.83
CA LYS A 132 -23.44 12.06 10.43
C LYS A 132 -22.99 13.35 9.74
N GLN A 133 -23.09 14.49 10.44
CA GLN A 133 -22.64 15.78 9.93
C GLN A 133 -21.13 15.78 9.61
N GLN A 134 -20.30 15.18 10.47
CA GLN A 134 -18.86 15.03 10.22
C GLN A 134 -18.56 14.09 9.04
N GLN A 135 -19.31 12.99 8.93
CA GLN A 135 -19.18 12.07 7.80
C GLN A 135 -19.55 12.73 6.47
N GLU A 136 -20.62 13.52 6.45
CA GLU A 136 -21.05 14.32 5.28
C GLU A 136 -19.98 15.35 4.90
N MET A 137 -19.43 16.07 5.89
CA MET A 137 -18.33 17.02 5.67
C MET A 137 -17.12 16.33 5.03
N ILE A 138 -16.75 15.14 5.50
CA ILE A 138 -15.64 14.34 4.96
C ILE A 138 -15.92 13.95 3.50
N TYR A 139 -17.10 13.43 3.17
CA TYR A 139 -17.46 13.07 1.80
C TYR A 139 -17.52 14.27 0.85
N ASN A 140 -17.85 15.45 1.36
CA ASN A 140 -17.89 16.72 0.63
C ASN A 140 -16.54 17.44 0.61
N SER A 141 -15.44 16.76 0.95
CA SER A 141 -14.10 17.36 0.89
C SER A 141 -13.51 17.32 -0.51
N TYR A 142 -12.74 18.34 -0.83
CA TYR A 142 -12.15 18.55 -2.16
C TYR A 142 -10.64 18.76 -2.07
N ARG A 143 -9.96 18.41 -3.15
CA ARG A 143 -8.55 18.75 -3.39
C ARG A 143 -8.45 20.22 -3.79
N SER A 144 -7.25 20.78 -3.73
CA SER A 144 -6.98 22.18 -4.16
C SER A 144 -7.37 22.48 -5.61
N ASN A 145 -7.42 21.46 -6.46
CA ASN A 145 -7.85 21.56 -7.85
C ASN A 145 -9.38 21.41 -8.04
N GLY A 146 -10.17 21.41 -6.98
CA GLY A 146 -11.62 21.29 -7.01
C GLY A 146 -12.16 19.85 -7.22
N GLN A 147 -11.30 18.84 -7.33
CA GLN A 147 -11.74 17.45 -7.46
C GLN A 147 -12.15 16.89 -6.10
N SER A 148 -13.31 16.18 -6.05
CA SER A 148 -13.71 15.45 -4.85
C SER A 148 -12.64 14.43 -4.45
N ILE A 149 -12.31 14.40 -3.17
CA ILE A 149 -11.32 13.46 -2.61
C ILE A 149 -11.80 12.01 -2.80
N PHE A 150 -13.08 11.75 -2.55
CA PHE A 150 -13.68 10.42 -2.65
C PHE A 150 -14.29 10.12 -4.03
N SER A 151 -14.43 11.12 -4.91
CA SER A 151 -15.01 10.95 -6.26
C SER A 151 -16.38 10.26 -6.26
N GLY A 152 -17.20 10.47 -5.22
CA GLY A 152 -18.50 9.82 -5.04
C GLY A 152 -18.43 8.34 -4.66
N ILE A 153 -17.25 7.84 -4.31
CA ILE A 153 -17.04 6.44 -3.93
C ILE A 153 -17.13 6.30 -2.40
N PRO A 154 -17.97 5.41 -1.87
CA PRO A 154 -18.02 5.15 -0.45
C PRO A 154 -16.68 4.61 0.08
N ILE A 155 -16.35 4.93 1.35
CA ILE A 155 -15.21 4.36 2.03
C ILE A 155 -15.36 2.84 2.06
N ALA A 156 -14.29 2.14 1.68
CA ALA A 156 -14.29 0.70 1.43
C ALA A 156 -13.02 0.01 1.96
N SER A 157 -12.37 0.58 2.97
CA SER A 157 -11.13 0.02 3.50
C SER A 157 -11.32 -1.36 4.13
N ASP A 158 -12.47 -1.64 4.75
CA ASP A 158 -12.76 -2.97 5.28
C ASP A 158 -12.86 -4.01 4.17
N LEU A 159 -13.43 -3.66 3.02
CA LEU A 159 -13.47 -4.54 1.84
C LEU A 159 -12.07 -4.73 1.25
N TYR A 160 -11.27 -3.66 1.21
CA TYR A 160 -9.88 -3.73 0.77
C TYR A 160 -9.03 -4.64 1.68
N LEU A 161 -9.20 -4.56 2.99
CA LEU A 161 -8.51 -5.45 3.93
C LEU A 161 -9.00 -6.89 3.85
N LYS A 162 -10.27 -7.14 3.58
CA LYS A 162 -10.78 -8.50 3.28
C LYS A 162 -10.12 -9.06 2.01
N PHE A 163 -10.01 -8.27 0.95
CA PHE A 163 -9.26 -8.66 -0.24
C PHE A 163 -7.82 -9.07 0.11
N LEU A 164 -7.11 -8.25 0.88
CA LEU A 164 -5.72 -8.54 1.27
C LEU A 164 -5.60 -9.83 2.07
N THR A 165 -6.48 -10.02 3.06
CA THR A 165 -6.32 -11.08 4.07
C THR A 165 -7.01 -12.39 3.70
N LEU A 166 -8.12 -12.34 2.98
CA LEU A 166 -8.93 -13.52 2.66
C LEU A 166 -8.72 -14.04 1.23
N GLU A 167 -8.16 -13.23 0.34
CA GLU A 167 -7.93 -13.63 -1.06
C GLU A 167 -6.45 -13.54 -1.45
N LEU A 168 -5.85 -12.36 -1.34
CA LEU A 168 -4.47 -12.14 -1.83
C LEU A 168 -3.44 -12.91 -0.99
N LYS A 169 -3.48 -12.81 0.34
CA LYS A 169 -2.52 -13.53 1.19
C LYS A 169 -2.60 -15.04 1.02
N PRO A 170 -3.77 -15.71 1.06
CA PRO A 170 -3.87 -17.14 0.78
C PRO A 170 -3.36 -17.53 -0.61
N PHE A 171 -3.60 -16.68 -1.62
CA PHE A 171 -3.06 -16.90 -2.96
C PHE A 171 -1.52 -16.84 -2.96
N VAL A 172 -0.92 -15.84 -2.31
CA VAL A 172 0.53 -15.68 -2.21
C VAL A 172 1.15 -16.88 -1.48
N ASP A 173 0.61 -17.26 -0.34
CA ASP A 173 1.12 -18.39 0.45
C ASP A 173 1.02 -19.73 -0.28
N LYS A 174 0.02 -19.90 -1.15
CA LYS A 174 -0.16 -21.11 -1.96
C LYS A 174 0.82 -21.17 -3.15
N ASN A 175 1.13 -20.03 -3.77
CA ASN A 175 1.85 -19.99 -5.05
C ASN A 175 3.34 -19.65 -4.91
N TYR A 176 3.77 -19.14 -3.75
CA TYR A 176 5.15 -18.76 -3.48
C TYR A 176 5.66 -19.44 -2.20
N SER A 177 6.97 -19.54 -2.08
CA SER A 177 7.60 -20.20 -0.93
C SER A 177 7.68 -19.27 0.28
N THR A 178 6.56 -19.06 0.97
CA THR A 178 6.43 -18.11 2.07
C THR A 178 6.51 -18.75 3.45
N LEU A 179 6.93 -17.95 4.43
CA LEU A 179 6.64 -18.13 5.85
C LEU A 179 5.28 -17.47 6.10
N SER A 180 4.22 -18.28 6.22
CA SER A 180 2.83 -17.80 6.26
C SER A 180 2.39 -17.23 7.62
N GLN A 181 3.20 -17.41 8.66
CA GLN A 181 2.90 -16.98 10.01
C GLN A 181 2.96 -15.45 10.13
N ARG A 182 2.21 -14.91 11.08
CA ARG A 182 2.12 -13.47 11.36
C ARG A 182 3.48 -12.79 11.49
N GLU A 183 4.39 -13.36 12.26
CA GLU A 183 5.73 -12.82 12.55
C GLU A 183 6.63 -12.66 11.32
N TYR A 184 6.22 -13.21 10.18
CA TYR A 184 6.90 -13.11 8.89
C TYR A 184 6.06 -12.38 7.84
N THR A 185 4.92 -11.80 8.23
CA THR A 185 4.00 -11.09 7.35
C THR A 185 3.96 -9.61 7.74
N PHE A 186 4.38 -8.75 6.83
CA PHE A 186 4.51 -7.31 7.06
C PHE A 186 3.74 -6.51 6.03
N ILE A 187 3.36 -5.27 6.40
CA ILE A 187 2.64 -4.36 5.52
C ILE A 187 3.29 -2.98 5.55
N ALA A 188 3.36 -2.29 4.41
CA ALA A 188 3.97 -0.97 4.33
C ALA A 188 3.31 -0.07 3.29
N GLY A 189 3.44 1.22 3.49
CA GLY A 189 3.06 2.24 2.53
C GLY A 189 3.29 3.65 3.04
N SER A 190 3.12 4.63 2.16
CA SER A 190 3.26 6.04 2.50
C SER A 190 1.94 6.78 2.44
N SER A 191 1.88 7.90 3.15
CA SER A 191 0.71 8.79 3.11
C SER A 191 -0.57 8.05 3.53
N MET A 192 -1.58 8.02 2.67
CA MET A 192 -2.77 7.17 2.87
C MET A 192 -2.41 5.68 2.94
N GLY A 193 -1.33 5.24 2.25
CA GLY A 193 -0.80 3.87 2.36
C GLY A 193 -0.25 3.57 3.75
N GLY A 194 0.35 4.55 4.44
CA GLY A 194 0.73 4.42 5.85
C GLY A 194 -0.49 4.31 6.77
N LEU A 195 -1.53 5.09 6.48
CA LEU A 195 -2.77 5.09 7.26
C LEU A 195 -3.50 3.74 7.18
N ILE A 196 -3.64 3.17 5.96
CA ILE A 196 -4.26 1.85 5.78
C ILE A 196 -3.38 0.71 6.31
N SER A 197 -2.03 0.85 6.29
CA SER A 197 -1.12 -0.14 6.89
C SER A 197 -1.32 -0.24 8.40
N LEU A 198 -1.44 0.90 9.08
CA LEU A 198 -1.76 0.93 10.51
C LEU A 198 -3.16 0.36 10.78
N TYR A 199 -4.14 0.70 9.95
CA TYR A 199 -5.49 0.16 10.08
C TYR A 199 -5.52 -1.36 9.89
N ALA A 200 -4.74 -1.87 8.92
CA ALA A 200 -4.62 -3.31 8.66
C ALA A 200 -4.08 -4.09 9.86
N ILE A 201 -3.03 -3.62 10.50
CA ILE A 201 -2.45 -4.31 11.66
C ILE A 201 -3.36 -4.23 12.89
N CYS A 202 -4.18 -3.17 13.00
CA CYS A 202 -5.17 -3.04 14.06
C CYS A 202 -6.39 -3.97 13.87
N GLU A 203 -6.88 -4.13 12.63
CA GLU A 203 -8.04 -4.97 12.33
C GLU A 203 -7.67 -6.46 12.15
N TYR A 204 -6.44 -6.73 11.70
CA TYR A 204 -5.95 -8.08 11.44
C TYR A 204 -4.62 -8.39 12.17
N PRO A 205 -4.59 -8.26 13.52
CA PRO A 205 -3.36 -8.44 14.30
C PRO A 205 -2.82 -9.87 14.25
N ASN A 206 -3.66 -10.84 13.89
CA ASN A 206 -3.24 -12.24 13.72
C ASN A 206 -2.65 -12.52 12.32
N VAL A 207 -2.71 -11.55 11.40
CA VAL A 207 -2.19 -11.68 10.03
C VAL A 207 -0.86 -10.93 9.87
N PHE A 208 -0.77 -9.71 10.37
CA PHE A 208 0.39 -8.85 10.20
C PHE A 208 1.18 -8.73 11.50
N GLY A 209 2.46 -9.08 11.48
CA GLY A 209 3.38 -8.94 12.62
C GLY A 209 4.07 -7.58 12.71
N GLY A 210 3.99 -6.76 11.66
CA GLY A 210 4.54 -5.41 11.67
C GLY A 210 4.03 -4.55 10.53
N ALA A 211 4.04 -3.21 10.77
CA ALA A 211 3.67 -2.22 9.77
C ALA A 211 4.69 -1.08 9.70
N ALA A 212 5.04 -0.64 8.48
CA ALA A 212 5.79 0.59 8.24
C ALA A 212 4.86 1.63 7.61
N CYS A 213 4.67 2.73 8.33
CA CYS A 213 3.74 3.81 8.03
C CYS A 213 4.54 5.08 7.75
N LEU A 214 5.02 5.25 6.50
CA LEU A 214 5.87 6.38 6.12
C LEU A 214 5.01 7.60 5.81
N SER A 215 5.42 8.76 6.30
CA SER A 215 4.71 10.04 6.08
C SER A 215 3.19 9.88 6.21
N THR A 216 2.73 9.24 7.28
CA THR A 216 1.33 8.86 7.47
C THR A 216 0.41 10.07 7.35
N HIS A 217 -0.56 10.00 6.45
CA HIS A 217 -1.49 11.11 6.22
C HIS A 217 -2.58 11.18 7.30
N TRP A 218 -2.16 11.51 8.52
CA TRP A 218 -3.05 11.60 9.69
C TRP A 218 -4.30 12.44 9.49
N PRO A 219 -4.25 13.57 8.72
CA PRO A 219 -5.46 14.33 8.43
C PRO A 219 -6.54 13.54 7.68
N GLY A 220 -6.14 12.56 6.85
CA GLY A 220 -7.06 11.84 5.98
C GLY A 220 -7.72 12.71 4.89
N LEU A 221 -7.62 14.04 5.03
CA LEU A 221 -8.16 15.09 4.16
C LEU A 221 -7.09 16.14 3.88
N MET A 222 -7.33 17.00 2.91
CA MET A 222 -6.45 18.16 2.67
C MET A 222 -6.71 19.31 3.65
N GLN A 223 -7.88 19.34 4.29
CA GLN A 223 -8.27 20.36 5.27
C GLN A 223 -7.74 19.99 6.66
N MET A 224 -7.15 20.96 7.35
CA MET A 224 -6.64 20.80 8.72
C MET A 224 -7.59 21.39 9.77
N GLU A 225 -8.18 22.54 9.47
CA GLU A 225 -9.06 23.25 10.39
C GLU A 225 -10.38 22.49 10.59
N ASN A 226 -10.78 22.35 11.86
CA ASN A 226 -12.01 21.64 12.26
C ASN A 226 -12.10 20.19 11.71
N ASN A 227 -10.97 19.56 11.43
CA ASN A 227 -10.92 18.20 10.91
C ASN A 227 -11.06 17.18 12.06
N PRO A 228 -12.15 16.38 12.11
CA PRO A 228 -12.36 15.41 13.18
C PRO A 228 -11.58 14.10 12.99
N VAL A 229 -10.99 13.87 11.81
CA VAL A 229 -10.37 12.59 11.43
C VAL A 229 -9.21 12.20 12.35
N PRO A 230 -8.23 13.07 12.65
CA PRO A 230 -7.11 12.69 13.51
C PRO A 230 -7.56 12.25 14.92
N ALA A 231 -8.48 12.99 15.53
CA ALA A 231 -8.99 12.65 16.87
C ALA A 231 -9.72 11.29 16.88
N ALA A 232 -10.55 11.03 15.87
CA ALA A 232 -11.24 9.74 15.72
C ALA A 232 -10.23 8.61 15.53
N PHE A 233 -9.19 8.84 14.73
CA PHE A 233 -8.16 7.85 14.46
C PHE A 233 -7.32 7.55 15.71
N PHE A 234 -6.90 8.55 16.47
CA PHE A 234 -6.17 8.33 17.73
C PHE A 234 -7.01 7.63 18.79
N SER A 235 -8.32 7.98 18.89
CA SER A 235 -9.25 7.26 19.76
C SER A 235 -9.41 5.78 19.34
N TYR A 236 -9.44 5.51 18.04
CA TYR A 236 -9.45 4.15 17.51
C TYR A 236 -8.15 3.41 17.86
N MET A 237 -6.97 4.02 17.67
CA MET A 237 -5.68 3.44 18.03
C MET A 237 -5.62 3.04 19.52
N GLN A 238 -6.12 3.90 20.42
CA GLN A 238 -6.18 3.60 21.86
C GLN A 238 -6.90 2.28 22.16
N LYS A 239 -7.91 1.94 21.36
CA LYS A 239 -8.73 0.73 21.56
C LYS A 239 -8.19 -0.49 20.84
N LYS A 240 -7.61 -0.30 19.65
CA LYS A 240 -7.36 -1.36 18.66
C LYS A 240 -5.90 -1.68 18.37
N LEU A 241 -4.95 -0.87 18.83
CA LEU A 241 -3.54 -1.22 18.66
C LEU A 241 -3.27 -2.62 19.22
N PRO A 242 -2.54 -3.47 18.46
CA PRO A 242 -2.24 -4.83 18.87
C PRO A 242 -1.28 -4.89 20.07
N ASP A 243 -1.07 -6.08 20.59
CA ASP A 243 -0.12 -6.35 21.67
C ASP A 243 1.31 -5.95 21.26
N PRO A 244 1.94 -5.00 21.97
CA PRO A 244 3.29 -4.56 21.65
C PRO A 244 4.36 -5.67 21.81
N SER A 245 4.12 -6.69 22.61
CA SER A 245 5.06 -7.81 22.76
C SER A 245 5.23 -8.65 21.50
N THR A 246 4.28 -8.57 20.58
CA THR A 246 4.18 -9.43 19.38
C THR A 246 4.16 -8.68 18.05
N HIS A 247 4.16 -7.35 18.07
CA HIS A 247 4.05 -6.53 16.88
C HIS A 247 5.13 -5.44 16.83
N ARG A 248 5.49 -5.04 15.60
CA ARG A 248 6.44 -3.94 15.35
C ARG A 248 5.77 -2.84 14.54
N LEU A 249 5.98 -1.59 14.93
CA LEU A 249 5.43 -0.43 14.24
C LEU A 249 6.54 0.57 13.94
N TYR A 250 6.62 0.99 12.69
CA TYR A 250 7.51 2.05 12.25
C TYR A 250 6.70 3.22 11.72
N PHE A 251 7.08 4.42 12.15
CA PHE A 251 6.55 5.68 11.63
C PHE A 251 7.68 6.62 11.28
N ASP A 252 7.46 7.42 10.26
CA ASP A 252 8.32 8.57 10.00
C ASP A 252 7.55 9.70 9.30
N HIS A 253 8.18 10.85 9.20
CA HIS A 253 7.77 11.94 8.34
C HIS A 253 8.94 12.86 8.01
N GLY A 254 8.86 13.58 6.90
CA GLY A 254 9.72 14.69 6.57
C GLY A 254 9.31 16.01 7.24
N THR A 255 9.80 17.13 6.72
CA THR A 255 9.44 18.47 7.18
C THR A 255 8.95 19.38 6.08
N GLU A 256 9.05 18.94 4.82
CA GLU A 256 8.75 19.75 3.66
C GLU A 256 7.44 19.32 3.00
N THR A 257 6.86 20.20 2.22
CA THR A 257 5.62 19.99 1.48
C THR A 257 4.48 19.48 2.38
N LEU A 258 3.81 18.39 2.03
CA LEU A 258 2.70 17.85 2.81
C LEU A 258 3.14 17.35 4.20
N ASP A 259 4.39 16.87 4.32
CA ASP A 259 4.94 16.35 5.58
C ASP A 259 5.10 17.44 6.65
N SER A 260 5.17 18.72 6.27
CA SER A 260 5.25 19.84 7.22
C SER A 260 4.07 19.90 8.20
N MET A 261 2.94 19.29 7.84
CA MET A 261 1.73 19.25 8.67
C MET A 261 1.72 18.08 9.69
N TYR A 262 2.67 17.13 9.60
CA TYR A 262 2.52 15.86 10.33
C TYR A 262 3.12 15.84 11.72
N ALA A 263 4.10 16.70 12.00
CA ALA A 263 4.88 16.63 13.24
C ALA A 263 4.03 16.61 14.52
N GLN A 264 3.01 17.46 14.61
CA GLN A 264 2.14 17.52 15.81
C GLN A 264 1.19 16.33 15.87
N LEU A 265 0.71 15.84 14.72
CA LEU A 265 -0.17 14.68 14.66
C LEU A 265 0.61 13.40 14.97
N GLN A 266 1.85 13.27 14.46
CA GLN A 266 2.72 12.15 14.80
C GLN A 266 3.02 12.11 16.30
N LYS A 267 3.29 13.24 16.95
CA LYS A 267 3.46 13.30 18.41
C LYS A 267 2.24 12.77 19.17
N GLN A 268 1.02 13.05 18.69
CA GLN A 268 -0.20 12.51 19.32
C GLN A 268 -0.29 10.99 19.15
N ALA A 269 0.03 10.47 17.96
CA ALA A 269 0.12 9.03 17.73
C ALA A 269 1.18 8.38 18.63
N ASP A 270 2.35 9.01 18.80
CA ASP A 270 3.43 8.55 19.66
C ASP A 270 3.02 8.47 21.13
N ILE A 271 2.23 9.43 21.61
CA ILE A 271 1.65 9.40 22.97
C ILE A 271 0.75 8.17 23.14
N VAL A 272 -0.10 7.88 22.14
CA VAL A 272 -0.99 6.71 22.17
C VAL A 272 -0.17 5.41 22.17
N LEU A 273 0.84 5.29 21.30
CA LEU A 273 1.70 4.12 21.22
C LEU A 273 2.43 3.86 22.55
N LYS A 274 3.00 4.91 23.13
CA LYS A 274 3.67 4.84 24.44
C LYS A 274 2.71 4.40 25.54
N ALA A 275 1.51 4.96 25.58
CA ALA A 275 0.47 4.60 26.57
C ALA A 275 0.00 3.14 26.41
N LYS A 276 0.08 2.56 25.20
CA LYS A 276 -0.21 1.15 24.91
C LYS A 276 0.95 0.19 25.23
N GLY A 277 2.09 0.70 25.67
CA GLY A 277 3.25 -0.10 26.07
C GLY A 277 4.25 -0.38 24.94
N PHE A 278 4.13 0.30 23.79
CA PHE A 278 5.18 0.27 22.77
C PHE A 278 6.44 0.96 23.28
N THR A 279 7.61 0.40 22.96
CA THR A 279 8.93 0.88 23.36
C THR A 279 9.87 0.88 22.16
N ASN A 280 11.09 1.38 22.32
CA ASN A 280 12.11 1.36 21.27
C ASN A 280 12.51 -0.05 20.78
N LYS A 281 12.07 -1.11 21.46
CA LYS A 281 12.27 -2.50 21.01
C LYS A 281 11.32 -2.89 19.87
N ASN A 282 10.13 -2.30 19.84
CA ASN A 282 9.04 -2.71 18.96
C ASN A 282 8.33 -1.55 18.25
N TRP A 283 8.78 -0.31 18.48
CA TRP A 283 8.28 0.88 17.85
C TRP A 283 9.39 1.90 17.58
N ILE A 284 9.37 2.47 16.39
CA ILE A 284 10.24 3.58 15.97
C ILE A 284 9.38 4.67 15.37
N SER A 285 9.66 5.93 15.73
CA SER A 285 9.09 7.13 15.12
C SER A 285 10.21 8.13 14.85
N LEU A 286 10.40 8.51 13.58
CA LEU A 286 11.51 9.36 13.15
C LEU A 286 11.03 10.60 12.42
N ASN A 287 11.75 11.70 12.62
CA ASN A 287 11.63 12.92 11.84
C ASN A 287 12.85 13.07 10.91
N TRP A 288 12.62 13.38 9.64
CA TRP A 288 13.63 13.53 8.60
C TRP A 288 13.66 14.98 8.09
N PRO A 289 14.43 15.89 8.72
CA PRO A 289 14.49 17.30 8.32
C PRO A 289 14.90 17.47 6.85
N GLY A 290 14.23 18.39 6.15
CA GLY A 290 14.48 18.69 4.75
C GLY A 290 13.91 17.66 3.74
N GLN A 291 13.31 16.58 4.22
CA GLN A 291 12.66 15.59 3.34
C GLN A 291 11.23 16.00 3.01
N ASP A 292 10.84 15.82 1.75
CA ASP A 292 9.51 16.13 1.23
C ASP A 292 8.61 14.89 1.15
N HIS A 293 7.34 15.09 0.77
CA HIS A 293 6.34 14.04 0.59
C HIS A 293 6.45 13.41 -0.79
N SER A 294 7.51 12.62 -1.04
CA SER A 294 7.77 12.03 -2.35
C SER A 294 8.45 10.67 -2.28
N GLU A 295 8.32 9.88 -3.36
CA GLU A 295 8.98 8.58 -3.50
C GLU A 295 10.51 8.72 -3.41
N ARG A 296 11.09 9.80 -3.92
CA ARG A 296 12.53 10.08 -3.80
C ARG A 296 12.95 10.19 -2.33
N SER A 297 12.19 10.93 -1.53
CA SER A 297 12.45 11.07 -0.10
C SER A 297 12.26 9.75 0.64
N TRP A 298 11.21 8.99 0.35
CA TRP A 298 10.99 7.67 0.95
C TRP A 298 12.08 6.67 0.54
N ARG A 299 12.48 6.63 -0.73
CA ARG A 299 13.59 5.80 -1.22
C ARG A 299 14.88 6.08 -0.46
N SER A 300 15.22 7.34 -0.21
CA SER A 300 16.47 7.72 0.46
C SER A 300 16.60 7.18 1.89
N ARG A 301 15.49 6.88 2.55
CA ARG A 301 15.43 6.41 3.94
C ARG A 301 14.84 5.00 4.11
N LEU A 302 14.48 4.34 3.00
CA LEU A 302 13.75 3.07 2.97
C LEU A 302 14.46 1.93 3.73
N ALA A 303 15.79 1.92 3.75
CA ALA A 303 16.56 0.92 4.48
C ALA A 303 16.18 0.84 5.97
N VAL A 304 15.91 1.98 6.61
CA VAL A 304 15.62 2.05 8.05
C VAL A 304 14.34 1.29 8.45
N PRO A 305 13.16 1.55 7.85
CA PRO A 305 11.97 0.77 8.14
C PRO A 305 12.11 -0.71 7.75
N MET A 306 12.83 -1.02 6.67
CA MET A 306 13.01 -2.40 6.22
C MET A 306 13.90 -3.19 7.17
N GLU A 307 15.02 -2.63 7.62
CA GLU A 307 15.86 -3.26 8.65
C GLU A 307 15.09 -3.47 9.96
N PHE A 308 14.25 -2.52 10.35
CA PHE A 308 13.46 -2.64 11.57
C PHE A 308 12.39 -3.73 11.48
N LEU A 309 11.62 -3.77 10.38
CA LEU A 309 10.54 -4.75 10.22
C LEU A 309 11.05 -6.17 9.97
N LEU A 310 12.01 -6.29 9.05
CA LEU A 310 12.46 -7.57 8.50
C LEU A 310 13.71 -8.13 9.22
N ARG A 311 14.12 -7.52 10.34
CA ARG A 311 15.24 -8.06 11.11
C ARG A 311 15.01 -9.54 11.46
N PRO A 312 16.05 -10.39 11.42
CA PRO A 312 15.92 -11.78 11.82
C PRO A 312 15.32 -11.90 13.23
N ASN A 313 14.43 -12.85 13.43
CA ASN A 313 13.94 -13.17 14.78
C ASN A 313 15.13 -13.72 15.59
N GLN A 314 15.40 -13.11 16.73
CA GLN A 314 16.42 -13.56 17.69
C GLN A 314 15.94 -14.80 18.42
#